data_3198d579464416d1320456fc47ae55fd
#
_entry.id   3198d579464416d1320456fc47ae55fd
#
_cell.length_a   1.000
_cell.length_b   1.000
_cell.length_c   1.000
_cell.angle_alpha   90.00
_cell.angle_beta   90.00
_cell.angle_gamma   90.00
#
_symmetry.space_group_name_H-M   'P 1'
#
loop_
_entity.id
_entity.type
_entity.pdbx_description
1 polymer ?
#
loop_
_entity_poly.entity_id
_entity_poly.type
_entity_poly.pdbx_seq_one_letter_code
_entity_poly.pdbx_strand_id
1 'polypeptide(L)'
;MAYNSIKQRLENNDTIILDGAIGAELEKKGAKMHKDLWCGTCSVESPDLVKKVHEDYILAGADIITTNTYATTPIAMKQYGFKDQINEFNKKSVQLAKEAAKNFNKKVAIAGSVSTFGSLYKYGVEAMVPGFKEQLNILSGEGVDLIILEAMSSQADIVETIVESTKETKLPVWLSISCVIDNQTNKVMLGYNDTLDTNTNVYEDFEKSMDNFSKIHNGPILIAHSDIKVTGEAIKIARNNFNGVLGAYPNRGHYEKPNWKFIDNITPSEYLENARSWVKDGVNIVGGCCGVGVEEIKAISILKKNQNA
;
A
#
# COMPACT_ATOMS: atom_id res chain seq x y z
N MET A 1 17.33 -7.79 11.41
CA MET A 1 16.15 -7.66 10.52
C MET A 1 16.26 -6.33 9.80
N ALA A 2 15.83 -6.28 8.54
CA ALA A 2 15.93 -5.06 7.74
C ALA A 2 15.06 -3.93 8.31
N TYR A 3 13.93 -4.25 8.93
CA TYR A 3 13.06 -3.27 9.59
C TYR A 3 13.75 -2.45 10.70
N ASN A 4 14.69 -3.00 11.43
CA ASN A 4 15.39 -2.22 12.48
C ASN A 4 16.13 -1.01 11.90
N SER A 5 16.70 -1.15 10.68
CA SER A 5 17.31 -0.02 9.98
C SER A 5 16.26 1.02 9.54
N ILE A 6 15.10 0.57 9.07
CA ILE A 6 13.98 1.47 8.74
C ILE A 6 13.51 2.24 9.97
N LYS A 7 13.28 1.53 11.09
CA LYS A 7 12.86 2.12 12.35
C LYS A 7 13.84 3.20 12.84
N GLN A 8 15.14 2.89 12.86
CA GLN A 8 16.18 3.83 13.27
C GLN A 8 16.22 5.08 12.38
N ARG A 9 16.04 4.92 11.06
CA ARG A 9 15.99 6.04 10.12
C ARG A 9 14.76 6.92 10.37
N LEU A 10 13.59 6.33 10.62
CA LEU A 10 12.37 7.06 10.96
C LEU A 10 12.54 7.84 12.29
N GLU A 11 13.16 7.24 13.30
CA GLU A 11 13.49 7.92 14.58
C GLU A 11 14.42 9.11 14.38
N ASN A 12 15.28 9.07 13.34
CA ASN A 12 16.17 10.17 12.94
C ASN A 12 15.50 11.15 11.94
N ASN A 13 14.19 11.08 11.76
CA ASN A 13 13.46 11.90 10.80
C ASN A 13 14.02 11.81 9.37
N ASP A 14 14.55 10.66 8.95
CA ASP A 14 14.93 10.40 7.57
C ASP A 14 13.70 10.02 6.73
N THR A 15 13.79 10.24 5.41
CA THR A 15 12.75 9.84 4.48
C THR A 15 12.98 8.39 4.03
N ILE A 16 11.97 7.57 4.17
CA ILE A 16 11.92 6.18 3.71
C ILE A 16 11.18 6.12 2.38
N ILE A 17 11.76 5.42 1.42
CA ILE A 17 11.15 5.21 0.10
C ILE A 17 10.50 3.83 0.07
N LEU A 18 9.18 3.82 -0.08
CA LEU A 18 8.40 2.63 -0.42
C LEU A 18 8.45 2.43 -1.94
N ASP A 19 8.15 1.24 -2.42
CA ASP A 19 8.02 0.96 -3.84
C ASP A 19 6.78 1.61 -4.48
N GLY A 20 6.52 1.28 -5.73
CA GLY A 20 5.37 1.75 -6.51
C GLY A 20 4.39 0.64 -6.89
N ALA A 21 3.58 0.88 -7.90
CA ALA A 21 2.52 0.00 -8.39
C ALA A 21 3.06 -1.30 -8.98
N ILE A 22 3.05 -2.39 -8.22
CA ILE A 22 3.50 -3.71 -8.71
C ILE A 22 2.63 -4.18 -9.88
N GLY A 23 1.30 -4.17 -9.72
CA GLY A 23 0.38 -4.66 -10.74
C GLY A 23 0.48 -3.88 -12.06
N ALA A 24 0.54 -2.56 -12.01
CA ALA A 24 0.69 -1.72 -13.21
C ALA A 24 2.03 -1.96 -13.93
N GLU A 25 3.14 -2.13 -13.19
CA GLU A 25 4.44 -2.46 -13.80
C GLU A 25 4.47 -3.88 -14.39
N LEU A 26 3.78 -4.85 -13.76
CA LEU A 26 3.62 -6.19 -14.31
C LEU A 26 2.84 -6.15 -15.63
N GLU A 27 1.72 -5.44 -15.68
CA GLU A 27 0.92 -5.26 -16.89
C GLU A 27 1.73 -4.58 -18.01
N LYS A 28 2.45 -3.51 -17.70
CA LYS A 28 3.35 -2.80 -18.62
C LYS A 28 4.47 -3.70 -19.17
N LYS A 29 4.95 -4.65 -18.37
CA LYS A 29 5.95 -5.65 -18.79
C LYS A 29 5.35 -6.86 -19.53
N GLY A 30 4.02 -6.87 -19.77
CA GLY A 30 3.32 -7.89 -20.53
C GLY A 30 2.89 -9.12 -19.72
N ALA A 31 2.85 -9.03 -18.40
CA ALA A 31 2.26 -10.09 -17.59
C ALA A 31 0.74 -10.21 -17.88
N LYS A 32 0.25 -11.44 -17.95
CA LYS A 32 -1.18 -11.69 -18.15
C LYS A 32 -1.93 -11.46 -16.85
N MET A 33 -2.85 -10.51 -16.83
CA MET A 33 -3.71 -10.25 -15.69
C MET A 33 -4.88 -11.23 -15.62
N HIS A 34 -5.15 -11.74 -14.42
CA HIS A 34 -6.33 -12.58 -14.20
C HIS A 34 -7.58 -11.68 -14.10
N LYS A 35 -8.67 -12.10 -14.74
CA LYS A 35 -9.91 -11.31 -14.82
C LYS A 35 -10.51 -10.92 -13.47
N ASP A 36 -10.35 -11.76 -12.43
CA ASP A 36 -10.93 -11.58 -11.10
C ASP A 36 -9.88 -11.28 -10.02
N LEU A 37 -8.67 -11.84 -10.14
CA LEU A 37 -7.56 -11.66 -9.19
C LEU A 37 -6.48 -10.70 -9.70
N TRP A 38 -6.73 -10.01 -10.81
CA TRP A 38 -5.81 -9.03 -11.39
C TRP A 38 -4.36 -9.56 -11.46
N CYS A 39 -3.38 -8.91 -10.82
CA CYS A 39 -1.99 -9.35 -10.80
C CYS A 39 -1.69 -10.45 -9.75
N GLY A 40 -2.68 -10.88 -8.96
CA GLY A 40 -2.48 -11.84 -7.87
C GLY A 40 -1.94 -13.19 -8.31
N THR A 41 -2.29 -13.64 -9.53
CA THR A 41 -1.77 -14.92 -10.08
C THR A 41 -0.35 -14.81 -10.60
N CYS A 42 0.17 -13.59 -10.84
CA CYS A 42 1.46 -13.39 -11.51
C CYS A 42 2.65 -13.98 -10.72
N SER A 43 2.55 -14.08 -9.40
CA SER A 43 3.63 -14.69 -8.61
C SER A 43 3.86 -16.17 -8.94
N VAL A 44 2.86 -16.84 -9.48
CA VAL A 44 2.95 -18.26 -9.95
C VAL A 44 3.07 -18.33 -11.45
N GLU A 45 2.28 -17.54 -12.20
CA GLU A 45 2.21 -17.62 -13.66
C GLU A 45 3.35 -16.86 -14.36
N SER A 46 3.93 -15.84 -13.72
CA SER A 46 4.99 -14.99 -14.30
C SER A 46 6.04 -14.59 -13.22
N PRO A 47 6.64 -15.57 -12.50
CA PRO A 47 7.49 -15.29 -11.34
C PRO A 47 8.70 -14.42 -11.67
N ASP A 48 9.31 -14.60 -12.83
CA ASP A 48 10.47 -13.81 -13.26
C ASP A 48 10.13 -12.33 -13.46
N LEU A 49 8.91 -12.03 -13.93
CA LEU A 49 8.45 -10.64 -14.07
C LEU A 49 8.19 -10.01 -12.69
N VAL A 50 7.58 -10.75 -11.75
CA VAL A 50 7.37 -10.24 -10.38
C VAL A 50 8.72 -9.94 -9.71
N LYS A 51 9.66 -10.86 -9.78
CA LYS A 51 11.02 -10.65 -9.28
C LYS A 51 11.68 -9.44 -9.92
N LYS A 52 11.59 -9.30 -11.25
CA LYS A 52 12.15 -8.19 -12.00
C LYS A 52 11.55 -6.84 -11.58
N VAL A 53 10.24 -6.76 -11.33
CA VAL A 53 9.60 -5.54 -10.84
C VAL A 53 10.14 -5.15 -9.47
N HIS A 54 10.31 -6.08 -8.54
CA HIS A 54 10.95 -5.82 -7.25
C HIS A 54 12.39 -5.33 -7.41
N GLU A 55 13.19 -5.96 -8.27
CA GLU A 55 14.57 -5.54 -8.56
C GLU A 55 14.62 -4.12 -9.14
N ASP A 56 13.70 -3.77 -10.06
CA ASP A 56 13.62 -2.45 -10.67
C ASP A 56 13.31 -1.37 -9.61
N TYR A 57 12.39 -1.62 -8.68
CA TYR A 57 12.13 -0.69 -7.59
C TYR A 57 13.29 -0.56 -6.61
N ILE A 58 14.00 -1.64 -6.31
CA ILE A 58 15.21 -1.59 -5.48
C ILE A 58 16.30 -0.75 -6.15
N LEU A 59 16.49 -0.92 -7.45
CA LEU A 59 17.42 -0.11 -8.26
C LEU A 59 17.01 1.36 -8.31
N ALA A 60 15.71 1.64 -8.40
CA ALA A 60 15.16 2.99 -8.34
C ALA A 60 15.35 3.67 -6.98
N GLY A 61 15.68 2.91 -5.95
CA GLY A 61 15.99 3.47 -4.65
C GLY A 61 15.00 3.08 -3.53
N ALA A 62 14.04 2.20 -3.75
CA ALA A 62 13.14 1.74 -2.69
C ALA A 62 13.92 1.16 -1.50
N ASP A 63 13.53 1.52 -0.29
CA ASP A 63 14.04 0.99 0.98
C ASP A 63 13.17 -0.17 1.48
N ILE A 64 11.91 -0.18 1.03
CA ILE A 64 10.90 -1.20 1.32
C ILE A 64 10.26 -1.60 0.00
N ILE A 65 10.09 -2.89 -0.22
CA ILE A 65 9.29 -3.46 -1.31
C ILE A 65 8.10 -4.21 -0.72
N THR A 66 6.94 -4.12 -1.38
CA THR A 66 5.71 -4.82 -0.97
C THR A 66 5.59 -6.16 -1.70
N THR A 67 5.05 -7.18 -1.03
CA THR A 67 4.75 -8.46 -1.68
C THR A 67 3.57 -8.32 -2.64
N ASN A 68 3.54 -9.10 -3.72
CA ASN A 68 2.40 -9.14 -4.66
C ASN A 68 1.22 -9.93 -4.07
N THR A 69 0.74 -9.52 -2.89
CA THR A 69 -0.30 -10.22 -2.14
C THR A 69 -1.58 -9.42 -1.92
N TYR A 70 -1.68 -8.22 -2.49
CA TYR A 70 -2.87 -7.36 -2.42
C TYR A 70 -4.15 -8.09 -2.88
N ALA A 71 -4.10 -8.78 -4.02
CA ALA A 71 -5.26 -9.47 -4.61
C ALA A 71 -5.35 -10.96 -4.23
N THR A 72 -4.40 -11.50 -3.45
CA THR A 72 -4.42 -12.90 -3.00
C THR A 72 -4.95 -13.07 -1.58
N THR A 73 -5.90 -12.20 -1.20
CA THR A 73 -6.61 -12.36 0.06
C THR A 73 -7.33 -13.70 0.11
N PRO A 74 -7.34 -14.42 1.23
CA PRO A 74 -8.02 -15.72 1.32
C PRO A 74 -9.48 -15.69 0.92
N ILE A 75 -10.18 -14.57 1.16
CA ILE A 75 -11.59 -14.46 0.78
C ILE A 75 -11.75 -14.33 -0.74
N ALA A 76 -10.94 -13.52 -1.41
CA ALA A 76 -10.98 -13.40 -2.86
C ALA A 76 -10.57 -14.72 -3.53
N MET A 77 -9.52 -15.36 -3.06
CA MET A 77 -9.07 -16.64 -3.60
C MET A 77 -10.12 -17.74 -3.45
N LYS A 78 -10.79 -17.81 -2.29
CA LYS A 78 -11.92 -18.75 -2.09
C LYS A 78 -13.08 -18.44 -3.02
N GLN A 79 -13.42 -17.16 -3.20
CA GLN A 79 -14.51 -16.73 -4.07
C GLN A 79 -14.27 -17.09 -5.54
N TYR A 80 -13.03 -16.98 -6.01
CA TYR A 80 -12.68 -17.17 -7.43
C TYR A 80 -12.08 -18.55 -7.74
N GLY A 81 -12.21 -19.52 -6.84
CA GLY A 81 -11.86 -20.92 -7.09
C GLY A 81 -10.42 -21.32 -6.80
N PHE A 82 -9.66 -20.49 -6.09
CA PHE A 82 -8.25 -20.71 -5.74
C PHE A 82 -8.05 -21.07 -4.26
N LYS A 83 -9.08 -21.67 -3.61
CA LYS A 83 -9.03 -21.98 -2.17
C LYS A 83 -7.80 -22.80 -1.79
N ASP A 84 -7.46 -23.81 -2.56
CA ASP A 84 -6.38 -24.74 -2.25
C ASP A 84 -4.97 -24.16 -2.56
N GLN A 85 -4.91 -23.04 -3.28
CA GLN A 85 -3.66 -22.36 -3.66
C GLN A 85 -3.33 -21.12 -2.81
N ILE A 86 -4.12 -20.79 -1.79
CA ILE A 86 -3.90 -19.61 -0.93
C ILE A 86 -2.47 -19.57 -0.39
N ASN A 87 -2.01 -20.69 0.17
CA ASN A 87 -0.65 -20.81 0.69
C ASN A 87 0.40 -20.63 -0.39
N GLU A 88 0.24 -21.30 -1.52
CA GLU A 88 1.19 -21.28 -2.63
C GLU A 88 1.41 -19.85 -3.15
N PHE A 89 0.34 -19.13 -3.50
CA PHE A 89 0.44 -17.79 -4.07
C PHE A 89 1.05 -16.78 -3.10
N ASN A 90 0.60 -16.78 -1.84
CA ASN A 90 1.13 -15.87 -0.85
C ASN A 90 2.60 -16.17 -0.50
N LYS A 91 2.96 -17.44 -0.31
CA LYS A 91 4.36 -17.84 -0.06
C LYS A 91 5.26 -17.51 -1.23
N LYS A 92 4.83 -17.82 -2.46
CA LYS A 92 5.62 -17.54 -3.66
C LYS A 92 5.88 -16.04 -3.81
N SER A 93 4.89 -15.19 -3.53
CA SER A 93 5.05 -13.74 -3.54
C SER A 93 6.14 -13.26 -2.58
N VAL A 94 6.15 -13.77 -1.34
CA VAL A 94 7.20 -13.44 -0.36
C VAL A 94 8.57 -13.94 -0.82
N GLN A 95 8.65 -15.18 -1.33
CA GLN A 95 9.90 -15.75 -1.81
C GLN A 95 10.53 -14.92 -2.92
N LEU A 96 9.72 -14.47 -3.90
CA LEU A 96 10.21 -13.64 -5.01
C LEU A 96 10.72 -12.28 -4.53
N ALA A 97 10.03 -11.62 -3.60
CA ALA A 97 10.52 -10.39 -2.98
C ALA A 97 11.85 -10.59 -2.24
N LYS A 98 11.98 -11.70 -1.49
CA LYS A 98 13.24 -12.06 -0.80
C LYS A 98 14.36 -12.37 -1.78
N GLU A 99 14.08 -13.08 -2.86
CA GLU A 99 15.06 -13.38 -3.91
C GLU A 99 15.54 -12.11 -4.61
N ALA A 100 14.62 -11.19 -4.93
CA ALA A 100 14.98 -9.89 -5.49
C ALA A 100 15.89 -9.11 -4.54
N ALA A 101 15.54 -9.02 -3.25
CA ALA A 101 16.32 -8.27 -2.26
C ALA A 101 17.74 -8.83 -2.05
N LYS A 102 17.95 -10.16 -2.17
CA LYS A 102 19.25 -10.80 -2.00
C LYS A 102 20.29 -10.36 -3.03
N ASN A 103 19.88 -9.91 -4.20
CA ASN A 103 20.77 -9.51 -5.29
C ASN A 103 21.42 -8.13 -5.06
N PHE A 104 21.11 -7.47 -3.94
CA PHE A 104 21.60 -6.13 -3.63
C PHE A 104 22.39 -6.09 -2.34
N ASN A 105 23.47 -5.30 -2.32
CA ASN A 105 24.31 -5.11 -1.14
C ASN A 105 23.70 -4.17 -0.08
N LYS A 106 22.48 -3.65 -0.31
CA LYS A 106 21.75 -2.83 0.65
C LYS A 106 20.67 -3.64 1.35
N LYS A 107 20.38 -3.28 2.61
CA LYS A 107 19.24 -3.86 3.34
C LYS A 107 17.95 -3.26 2.84
N VAL A 108 17.10 -4.08 2.22
CA VAL A 108 15.75 -3.73 1.78
C VAL A 108 14.77 -4.49 2.67
N ALA A 109 13.80 -3.80 3.26
CA ALA A 109 12.76 -4.43 4.04
C ALA A 109 11.64 -4.95 3.12
N ILE A 110 11.01 -6.05 3.51
CA ILE A 110 9.90 -6.66 2.77
C ILE A 110 8.62 -6.46 3.57
N ALA A 111 7.67 -5.75 2.98
CA ALA A 111 6.35 -5.54 3.54
C ALA A 111 5.36 -6.57 2.99
N GLY A 112 4.66 -7.27 3.88
CA GLY A 112 3.53 -8.10 3.51
C GLY A 112 2.30 -7.23 3.26
N SER A 113 1.79 -7.21 2.02
CA SER A 113 0.57 -6.49 1.66
C SER A 113 -0.67 -7.28 2.06
N VAL A 114 -1.55 -6.67 2.85
CA VAL A 114 -2.85 -7.21 3.27
C VAL A 114 -3.93 -6.19 2.95
N SER A 115 -4.96 -6.59 2.22
CA SER A 115 -6.00 -5.68 1.72
C SER A 115 -7.41 -6.19 1.96
N THR A 116 -8.40 -5.35 1.65
CA THR A 116 -9.82 -5.72 1.62
C THR A 116 -10.28 -6.21 0.25
N PHE A 117 -9.36 -6.49 -0.69
CA PHE A 117 -9.69 -6.94 -2.04
C PHE A 117 -10.59 -8.18 -2.00
N GLY A 118 -11.62 -8.18 -2.81
CA GLY A 118 -12.45 -9.35 -3.08
C GLY A 118 -13.79 -9.40 -2.36
N SER A 119 -14.24 -8.38 -1.61
CA SER A 119 -15.68 -8.33 -1.24
C SER A 119 -16.01 -7.98 0.22
N LEU A 120 -15.36 -6.96 0.75
CA LEU A 120 -15.75 -6.40 2.05
C LEU A 120 -17.26 -6.13 2.12
N TYR A 121 -17.78 -5.46 1.07
CA TYR A 121 -19.19 -5.06 1.01
C TYR A 121 -20.16 -6.23 0.82
N LYS A 122 -19.72 -7.37 0.31
CA LYS A 122 -20.57 -8.53 0.11
C LYS A 122 -20.72 -9.41 1.34
N TYR A 123 -19.65 -9.54 2.14
CA TYR A 123 -19.61 -10.51 3.23
C TYR A 123 -19.51 -9.85 4.60
N GLY A 124 -19.24 -8.54 4.67
CA GLY A 124 -18.96 -7.84 5.92
C GLY A 124 -17.58 -8.16 6.51
N VAL A 125 -17.11 -7.28 7.38
CA VAL A 125 -15.75 -7.38 7.95
C VAL A 125 -15.57 -8.64 8.82
N GLU A 126 -16.60 -9.02 9.57
CA GLU A 126 -16.55 -10.20 10.44
C GLU A 126 -16.24 -11.50 9.68
N ALA A 127 -16.79 -11.63 8.46
CA ALA A 127 -16.50 -12.77 7.60
C ALA A 127 -15.07 -12.72 7.02
N MET A 128 -14.44 -11.54 6.96
CA MET A 128 -13.09 -11.36 6.45
C MET A 128 -12.00 -11.59 7.51
N VAL A 129 -12.28 -11.37 8.79
CA VAL A 129 -11.29 -11.48 9.89
C VAL A 129 -10.53 -12.82 9.88
N PRO A 130 -11.17 -14.00 9.71
CA PRO A 130 -10.44 -15.25 9.59
C PRO A 130 -9.45 -15.28 8.42
N GLY A 131 -9.83 -14.66 7.30
CA GLY A 131 -8.96 -14.53 6.12
C GLY A 131 -7.76 -13.61 6.38
N PHE A 132 -7.96 -12.49 7.06
CA PHE A 132 -6.85 -11.61 7.48
C PHE A 132 -5.87 -12.37 8.36
N LYS A 133 -6.34 -13.08 9.39
CA LYS A 133 -5.50 -13.89 10.27
C LYS A 133 -4.76 -14.99 9.50
N GLU A 134 -5.44 -15.68 8.58
CA GLU A 134 -4.83 -16.68 7.70
C GLU A 134 -3.69 -16.08 6.88
N GLN A 135 -3.92 -14.94 6.19
CA GLN A 135 -2.91 -14.29 5.37
C GLN A 135 -1.73 -13.76 6.21
N LEU A 136 -2.01 -13.11 7.34
CA LEU A 136 -0.99 -12.64 8.29
C LEU A 136 -0.08 -13.77 8.78
N ASN A 137 -0.64 -14.93 9.10
CA ASN A 137 0.14 -16.10 9.52
C ASN A 137 1.05 -16.62 8.40
N ILE A 138 0.55 -16.66 7.16
CA ILE A 138 1.36 -17.08 6.01
C ILE A 138 2.52 -16.10 5.79
N LEU A 139 2.23 -14.80 5.71
CA LEU A 139 3.23 -13.76 5.45
C LEU A 139 4.29 -13.71 6.56
N SER A 140 3.86 -13.76 7.83
CA SER A 140 4.75 -13.79 8.99
C SER A 140 5.62 -15.06 9.00
N GLY A 141 5.02 -16.21 8.71
CA GLY A 141 5.73 -17.50 8.64
C GLY A 141 6.79 -17.54 7.54
N GLU A 142 6.55 -16.85 6.43
CA GLU A 142 7.53 -16.70 5.35
C GLU A 142 8.57 -15.61 5.62
N GLY A 143 8.43 -14.86 6.71
CA GLY A 143 9.44 -13.93 7.23
C GLY A 143 9.50 -12.61 6.48
N VAL A 144 8.35 -11.97 6.24
CA VAL A 144 8.30 -10.54 5.91
C VAL A 144 8.77 -9.71 7.11
N ASP A 145 9.25 -8.49 6.87
CA ASP A 145 9.79 -7.62 7.92
C ASP A 145 8.71 -6.78 8.62
N LEU A 146 7.62 -6.48 7.93
CA LEU A 146 6.46 -5.73 8.42
C LEU A 146 5.21 -6.08 7.61
N ILE A 147 4.06 -5.63 8.09
CA ILE A 147 2.76 -5.72 7.39
C ILE A 147 2.29 -4.31 7.02
N ILE A 148 1.75 -4.15 5.82
CA ILE A 148 0.98 -2.97 5.43
C ILE A 148 -0.47 -3.41 5.22
N LEU A 149 -1.38 -2.83 6.01
CA LEU A 149 -2.82 -2.91 5.75
C LEU A 149 -3.15 -1.91 4.66
N GLU A 150 -3.31 -2.38 3.42
CA GLU A 150 -3.37 -1.50 2.26
C GLU A 150 -4.78 -1.06 1.89
N ALA A 151 -4.90 0.21 1.51
CA ALA A 151 -6.10 0.82 0.97
C ALA A 151 -7.35 0.63 1.87
N MET A 152 -7.18 0.84 3.17
CA MET A 152 -8.29 0.79 4.12
C MET A 152 -9.17 2.01 3.92
N SER A 153 -10.21 1.87 3.10
CA SER A 153 -11.07 2.96 2.59
C SER A 153 -12.52 2.83 3.01
N SER A 154 -12.81 1.90 3.92
CA SER A 154 -14.15 1.67 4.44
C SER A 154 -14.46 2.56 5.64
N GLN A 155 -15.66 2.36 6.21
CA GLN A 155 -16.06 2.97 7.47
C GLN A 155 -15.03 2.74 8.57
N ALA A 156 -14.88 3.69 9.48
CA ALA A 156 -13.84 3.64 10.50
C ALA A 156 -13.95 2.40 11.40
N ASP A 157 -15.16 1.97 11.77
CA ASP A 157 -15.42 0.78 12.55
C ASP A 157 -14.94 -0.52 11.86
N ILE A 158 -15.06 -0.57 10.53
CA ILE A 158 -14.54 -1.69 9.73
C ILE A 158 -13.00 -1.69 9.78
N VAL A 159 -12.38 -0.54 9.60
CA VAL A 159 -10.92 -0.39 9.69
C VAL A 159 -10.43 -0.75 11.09
N GLU A 160 -11.14 -0.31 12.14
CA GLU A 160 -10.86 -0.67 13.53
C GLU A 160 -10.87 -2.19 13.73
N THR A 161 -11.89 -2.88 13.21
CA THR A 161 -11.98 -4.35 13.29
C THR A 161 -10.80 -5.05 12.59
N ILE A 162 -10.37 -4.51 11.44
CA ILE A 162 -9.20 -5.04 10.71
C ILE A 162 -7.92 -4.81 11.52
N VAL A 163 -7.71 -3.62 12.07
CA VAL A 163 -6.56 -3.30 12.92
C VAL A 163 -6.54 -4.20 14.15
N GLU A 164 -7.68 -4.41 14.81
CA GLU A 164 -7.80 -5.32 15.95
C GLU A 164 -7.36 -6.75 15.60
N SER A 165 -7.71 -7.22 14.40
CA SER A 165 -7.33 -8.57 13.94
C SER A 165 -5.81 -8.77 13.82
N THR A 166 -5.03 -7.68 13.79
CA THR A 166 -3.56 -7.73 13.67
C THR A 166 -2.84 -7.77 15.01
N LYS A 167 -3.52 -7.61 16.15
CA LYS A 167 -2.88 -7.52 17.48
C LYS A 167 -2.10 -8.78 17.89
N GLU A 168 -2.42 -9.92 17.30
CA GLU A 168 -1.71 -11.18 17.56
C GLU A 168 -0.36 -11.28 16.82
N THR A 169 -0.15 -10.46 15.76
CA THR A 169 1.13 -10.47 15.05
C THR A 169 2.22 -9.76 15.86
N LYS A 170 3.44 -10.32 15.81
CA LYS A 170 4.64 -9.69 16.40
C LYS A 170 5.33 -8.74 15.42
N LEU A 171 4.87 -8.68 14.19
CA LEU A 171 5.43 -7.80 13.17
C LEU A 171 4.92 -6.37 13.36
N PRO A 172 5.74 -5.36 12.99
CA PRO A 172 5.23 -4.01 12.83
C PRO A 172 4.09 -3.98 11.81
N VAL A 173 3.02 -3.25 12.14
CA VAL A 173 1.87 -3.06 11.24
C VAL A 173 1.80 -1.58 10.90
N TRP A 174 1.68 -1.28 9.61
CA TRP A 174 1.43 0.06 9.08
C TRP A 174 0.01 0.12 8.54
N LEU A 175 -0.71 1.16 8.90
CA LEU A 175 -2.09 1.38 8.45
C LEU A 175 -2.09 2.33 7.26
N SER A 176 -2.57 1.87 6.12
CA SER A 176 -2.72 2.69 4.92
C SER A 176 -4.19 2.93 4.63
N ILE A 177 -4.56 4.20 4.61
CA ILE A 177 -5.93 4.68 4.43
C ILE A 177 -6.08 5.46 3.13
N SER A 178 -7.26 5.43 2.55
CA SER A 178 -7.58 6.18 1.33
C SER A 178 -8.55 7.32 1.61
N CYS A 179 -8.42 8.41 0.87
CA CYS A 179 -9.28 9.57 0.99
C CYS A 179 -9.71 10.12 -0.36
N VAL A 180 -10.83 10.82 -0.35
CA VAL A 180 -11.41 11.49 -1.52
C VAL A 180 -11.88 12.89 -1.13
N ILE A 181 -12.14 13.75 -2.12
CA ILE A 181 -12.85 15.01 -1.91
C ILE A 181 -14.33 14.79 -2.20
N ASP A 182 -15.18 15.15 -1.25
CA ASP A 182 -16.60 15.27 -1.50
C ASP A 182 -16.85 16.52 -2.36
N ASN A 183 -17.31 16.31 -3.58
CA ASN A 183 -17.55 17.38 -4.54
C ASN A 183 -18.66 18.38 -4.15
N GLN A 184 -19.53 18.02 -3.19
CA GLN A 184 -20.60 18.90 -2.72
C GLN A 184 -20.13 19.82 -1.59
N THR A 185 -19.33 19.29 -0.67
CA THR A 185 -18.88 20.00 0.53
C THR A 185 -17.44 20.46 0.45
N ASN A 186 -16.69 19.99 -0.55
CA ASN A 186 -15.25 20.20 -0.70
C ASN A 186 -14.42 19.73 0.52
N LYS A 187 -14.95 18.75 1.28
CA LYS A 187 -14.25 18.17 2.42
C LYS A 187 -13.48 16.91 2.02
N VAL A 188 -12.37 16.68 2.69
CA VAL A 188 -11.67 15.41 2.62
C VAL A 188 -12.45 14.37 3.44
N MET A 189 -12.78 13.25 2.80
CA MET A 189 -13.53 12.15 3.37
C MET A 189 -12.67 10.88 3.37
N LEU A 190 -12.83 10.03 4.37
CA LEU A 190 -12.34 8.66 4.31
C LEU A 190 -13.15 7.94 3.23
N GLY A 191 -12.51 7.31 2.28
CA GLY A 191 -13.17 6.64 1.20
C GLY A 191 -12.30 6.42 -0.01
N TYR A 192 -12.89 5.80 -1.01
CA TYR A 192 -12.22 5.41 -2.23
C TYR A 192 -13.06 5.79 -3.45
N ASN A 193 -12.42 6.36 -4.46
CA ASN A 193 -13.07 6.88 -5.63
C ASN A 193 -13.33 5.83 -6.72
N ASP A 194 -13.45 4.56 -6.35
CA ASP A 194 -13.90 3.53 -7.29
C ASP A 194 -15.43 3.62 -7.44
N THR A 195 -15.84 4.52 -8.28
CA THR A 195 -17.21 4.99 -8.49
C THR A 195 -18.15 3.95 -9.11
N LEU A 196 -17.86 2.69 -9.00
CA LEU A 196 -18.53 1.67 -9.79
C LEU A 196 -19.72 1.03 -9.13
N ASP A 197 -19.86 1.25 -7.84
CA ASP A 197 -21.08 0.89 -7.13
C ASP A 197 -21.47 2.05 -6.21
N THR A 198 -22.20 2.99 -6.78
CA THR A 198 -22.65 4.23 -6.12
C THR A 198 -23.52 3.98 -4.89
N ASN A 199 -23.95 2.75 -4.63
CA ASN A 199 -24.78 2.39 -3.50
C ASN A 199 -23.99 1.97 -2.24
N THR A 200 -22.68 1.83 -2.32
CA THR A 200 -21.84 1.34 -1.21
C THR A 200 -20.76 2.31 -0.76
N ASN A 201 -20.60 3.47 -1.38
CA ASN A 201 -19.64 4.49 -0.99
C ASN A 201 -20.15 5.23 0.24
N VAL A 202 -19.90 4.67 1.41
CA VAL A 202 -20.10 5.39 2.67
C VAL A 202 -18.84 6.18 2.94
N TYR A 203 -18.90 7.48 2.69
CA TYR A 203 -17.83 8.41 3.03
C TYR A 203 -18.00 8.90 4.46
N GLU A 204 -16.94 8.85 5.24
CA GLU A 204 -16.88 9.41 6.58
C GLU A 204 -15.95 10.62 6.61
N ASP A 205 -16.19 11.51 7.55
CA ASP A 205 -15.34 12.67 7.79
C ASP A 205 -13.91 12.20 8.11
N PHE A 206 -12.95 12.63 7.29
CA PHE A 206 -11.57 12.15 7.37
C PHE A 206 -10.89 12.58 8.66
N GLU A 207 -11.17 13.80 9.14
CA GLU A 207 -10.58 14.31 10.38
C GLU A 207 -11.04 13.47 11.58
N LYS A 208 -12.32 13.16 11.65
CA LYS A 208 -12.90 12.29 12.69
C LYS A 208 -12.32 10.88 12.63
N SER A 209 -12.17 10.33 11.43
CA SER A 209 -11.58 9.00 11.23
C SER A 209 -10.11 8.97 11.67
N MET A 210 -9.34 10.02 11.35
CA MET A 210 -7.94 10.15 11.80
C MET A 210 -7.81 10.23 13.33
N ASP A 211 -8.70 10.97 14.00
CA ASP A 211 -8.75 11.02 15.46
C ASP A 211 -8.99 9.62 16.06
N ASN A 212 -9.89 8.84 15.48
CA ASN A 212 -10.13 7.46 15.91
C ASN A 212 -8.90 6.58 15.67
N PHE A 213 -8.34 6.59 14.45
CA PHE A 213 -7.19 5.75 14.11
C PHE A 213 -5.97 6.05 14.97
N SER A 214 -5.76 7.31 15.34
CA SER A 214 -4.66 7.72 16.24
C SER A 214 -4.74 7.10 17.63
N LYS A 215 -5.95 6.70 18.06
CA LYS A 215 -6.19 6.08 19.38
C LYS A 215 -6.01 4.57 19.38
N ILE A 216 -6.29 3.92 18.27
CA ILE A 216 -6.29 2.46 18.15
C ILE A 216 -5.03 1.88 17.52
N HIS A 217 -4.27 2.72 16.79
CA HIS A 217 -3.08 2.30 16.04
C HIS A 217 -1.86 3.11 16.45
N ASN A 218 -0.80 2.41 16.85
CA ASN A 218 0.45 3.03 17.33
C ASN A 218 1.59 3.01 16.28
N GLY A 219 1.36 2.40 15.13
CA GLY A 219 2.32 2.33 14.02
C GLY A 219 2.19 3.50 13.06
N PRO A 220 2.99 3.54 12.00
CA PRO A 220 2.83 4.50 10.91
C PRO A 220 1.44 4.47 10.28
N ILE A 221 0.90 5.66 9.98
CA ILE A 221 -0.32 5.83 9.18
C ILE A 221 0.06 6.45 7.83
N LEU A 222 -0.41 5.84 6.74
CA LEU A 222 -0.06 6.26 5.39
C LEU A 222 -1.33 6.64 4.63
N ILE A 223 -1.26 7.75 3.89
CA ILE A 223 -2.31 8.15 2.95
C ILE A 223 -1.97 7.57 1.59
N ALA A 224 -2.81 6.69 1.10
CA ALA A 224 -2.55 5.90 -0.10
C ALA A 224 -3.78 5.75 -0.96
N HIS A 225 -3.58 5.26 -2.17
CA HIS A 225 -4.66 4.92 -3.10
C HIS A 225 -5.68 6.05 -3.27
N SER A 226 -5.21 7.27 -3.16
CA SER A 226 -5.96 8.53 -3.24
C SER A 226 -5.43 9.35 -4.40
N ASP A 227 -6.24 10.24 -4.94
CA ASP A 227 -5.76 11.20 -5.94
C ASP A 227 -4.64 12.06 -5.34
N ILE A 228 -3.63 12.35 -6.12
CA ILE A 228 -2.48 13.17 -5.68
C ILE A 228 -2.90 14.56 -5.21
N LYS A 229 -3.99 15.11 -5.80
CA LYS A 229 -4.52 16.44 -5.46
C LYS A 229 -5.09 16.50 -4.05
N VAL A 230 -5.73 15.42 -3.57
CA VAL A 230 -6.30 15.36 -2.22
C VAL A 230 -5.26 14.98 -1.17
N THR A 231 -4.19 14.29 -1.57
CA THR A 231 -3.19 13.75 -0.67
C THR A 231 -2.53 14.82 0.20
N GLY A 232 -2.19 15.98 -0.38
CA GLY A 232 -1.56 17.07 0.37
C GLY A 232 -2.47 17.68 1.45
N GLU A 233 -3.77 17.79 1.20
CA GLU A 233 -4.73 18.29 2.19
C GLU A 233 -4.99 17.23 3.28
N ALA A 234 -5.13 15.99 2.89
CA ALA A 234 -5.29 14.88 3.82
C ALA A 234 -4.08 14.74 4.77
N ILE A 235 -2.85 14.97 4.30
CA ILE A 235 -1.64 14.99 5.13
C ILE A 235 -1.74 16.06 6.21
N LYS A 236 -2.18 17.28 5.88
CA LYS A 236 -2.32 18.37 6.86
C LYS A 236 -3.35 18.03 7.93
N ILE A 237 -4.50 17.49 7.52
CA ILE A 237 -5.52 17.02 8.47
C ILE A 237 -4.96 15.90 9.34
N ALA A 238 -4.29 14.90 8.74
CA ALA A 238 -3.70 13.80 9.46
C ALA A 238 -2.65 14.29 10.48
N ARG A 239 -1.79 15.26 10.11
CA ARG A 239 -0.77 15.80 11.00
C ARG A 239 -1.36 16.53 12.20
N ASN A 240 -2.49 17.18 12.06
CA ASN A 240 -3.19 17.85 13.18
C ASN A 240 -3.76 16.84 14.19
N ASN A 241 -4.08 15.63 13.75
CA ASN A 241 -4.73 14.60 14.57
C ASN A 241 -3.82 13.44 14.98
N PHE A 242 -2.59 13.36 14.41
CA PHE A 242 -1.67 12.26 14.65
C PHE A 242 -0.22 12.72 14.72
N ASN A 243 0.43 12.50 15.87
CA ASN A 243 1.82 12.87 16.11
C ASN A 243 2.85 11.79 15.73
N GLY A 244 2.38 10.60 15.28
CA GLY A 244 3.24 9.49 14.88
C GLY A 244 3.83 9.66 13.47
N VAL A 245 4.43 8.60 12.97
CA VAL A 245 5.02 8.57 11.62
C VAL A 245 3.92 8.60 10.56
N LEU A 246 3.96 9.56 9.66
CA LEU A 246 3.08 9.65 8.50
C LEU A 246 3.79 9.22 7.22
N GLY A 247 3.02 8.62 6.32
CA GLY A 247 3.44 8.28 4.96
C GLY A 247 2.46 8.77 3.89
N ALA A 248 2.92 8.80 2.65
CA ALA A 248 2.13 9.09 1.47
C ALA A 248 2.58 8.25 0.27
N TYR A 249 1.66 7.49 -0.33
CA TYR A 249 1.88 6.77 -1.59
C TYR A 249 0.59 6.76 -2.43
N PRO A 250 0.23 7.94 -3.00
CA PRO A 250 -0.99 8.12 -3.77
C PRO A 250 -0.94 7.47 -5.14
N ASN A 251 -2.07 7.56 -5.85
CA ASN A 251 -2.16 7.22 -7.26
C ASN A 251 -1.58 8.36 -8.11
N ARG A 252 -0.99 8.00 -9.25
CA ARG A 252 -0.58 8.94 -10.29
C ARG A 252 -1.70 9.11 -11.31
N GLY A 253 -2.68 9.88 -11.00
CA GLY A 253 -3.78 10.13 -11.91
C GLY A 253 -5.04 9.37 -11.57
N HIS A 254 -5.98 9.37 -12.49
CA HIS A 254 -7.35 8.92 -12.30
C HIS A 254 -7.62 7.60 -13.03
N TYR A 255 -8.47 6.74 -12.44
CA TYR A 255 -8.89 5.49 -13.05
C TYR A 255 -10.18 5.66 -13.84
N GLU A 256 -10.16 5.27 -15.12
CA GLU A 256 -11.37 5.14 -15.94
C GLU A 256 -11.56 3.68 -16.39
N LYS A 257 -12.72 3.11 -16.08
CA LYS A 257 -13.11 1.78 -16.56
C LYS A 257 -13.28 1.72 -18.10
N PRO A 258 -13.08 0.56 -18.70
CA PRO A 258 -12.75 -0.75 -18.13
C PRO A 258 -11.25 -1.01 -18.02
N ASN A 259 -10.42 -0.10 -18.47
CA ASN A 259 -8.97 -0.23 -18.49
C ASN A 259 -8.38 0.81 -17.54
N TRP A 260 -7.29 0.45 -16.85
CA TRP A 260 -6.51 1.40 -16.08
C TRP A 260 -5.90 2.44 -17.04
N LYS A 261 -6.71 3.40 -17.47
CA LYS A 261 -6.24 4.59 -18.14
C LYS A 261 -5.92 5.63 -17.06
N PHE A 262 -4.64 5.84 -16.84
CA PHE A 262 -4.22 6.95 -16.01
C PHE A 262 -4.36 8.23 -16.85
N ILE A 263 -5.44 8.97 -16.61
CA ILE A 263 -5.68 10.29 -17.17
C ILE A 263 -5.03 11.30 -16.23
N ASP A 264 -4.62 12.45 -16.78
CA ASP A 264 -3.91 13.49 -16.03
C ASP A 264 -2.59 13.00 -15.41
N ASN A 265 -1.84 12.20 -16.15
CA ASN A 265 -0.54 11.72 -15.71
C ASN A 265 0.41 12.88 -15.46
N ILE A 266 0.85 13.02 -14.22
CA ILE A 266 1.94 13.91 -13.88
C ILE A 266 3.29 13.27 -14.21
N THR A 267 4.27 14.09 -14.51
CA THR A 267 5.63 13.65 -14.78
C THR A 267 6.34 13.20 -13.49
N PRO A 268 7.43 12.40 -13.57
CA PRO A 268 8.25 12.08 -12.39
C PRO A 268 8.77 13.32 -11.65
N SER A 269 9.03 14.42 -12.36
CA SER A 269 9.45 15.70 -11.76
C SER A 269 8.32 16.33 -10.94
N GLU A 270 7.10 16.38 -11.48
CA GLU A 270 5.93 16.89 -10.76
C GLU A 270 5.59 16.00 -9.55
N TYR A 271 5.77 14.66 -9.69
CA TYR A 271 5.61 13.76 -8.57
C TYR A 271 6.60 14.05 -7.43
N LEU A 272 7.87 14.30 -7.79
CA LEU A 272 8.91 14.71 -6.85
C LEU A 272 8.55 16.01 -6.12
N GLU A 273 8.05 17.01 -6.82
CA GLU A 273 7.67 18.29 -6.19
C GLU A 273 6.53 18.12 -5.20
N ASN A 274 5.52 17.29 -5.53
CA ASN A 274 4.48 16.92 -4.57
C ASN A 274 5.06 16.20 -3.34
N ALA A 275 5.93 15.22 -3.56
CA ALA A 275 6.56 14.46 -2.47
C ALA A 275 7.44 15.36 -1.57
N ARG A 276 8.14 16.36 -2.14
CA ARG A 276 8.87 17.39 -1.37
C ARG A 276 7.94 18.18 -0.45
N SER A 277 6.77 18.58 -0.97
CA SER A 277 5.77 19.28 -0.17
C SER A 277 5.28 18.41 1.00
N TRP A 278 4.97 17.14 0.73
CA TRP A 278 4.53 16.21 1.79
C TRP A 278 5.61 15.99 2.87
N VAL A 279 6.87 15.84 2.46
CA VAL A 279 7.99 15.73 3.42
C VAL A 279 8.13 16.99 4.26
N LYS A 280 7.96 18.18 3.65
CA LYS A 280 7.94 19.46 4.38
C LYS A 280 6.79 19.53 5.39
N ASP A 281 5.64 18.94 5.06
CA ASP A 281 4.46 18.85 5.93
C ASP A 281 4.57 17.71 6.96
N GLY A 282 5.74 17.08 7.07
CA GLY A 282 6.06 16.10 8.13
C GLY A 282 5.86 14.64 7.74
N VAL A 283 5.75 14.30 6.46
CA VAL A 283 5.73 12.92 5.99
C VAL A 283 7.15 12.34 6.01
N ASN A 284 7.30 11.13 6.54
CA ASN A 284 8.58 10.43 6.62
C ASN A 284 8.66 9.20 5.68
N ILE A 285 7.55 8.78 5.11
CA ILE A 285 7.49 7.62 4.20
C ILE A 285 6.84 8.07 2.90
N VAL A 286 7.53 7.93 1.78
CA VAL A 286 6.99 8.27 0.46
C VAL A 286 7.15 7.09 -0.49
N GLY A 287 6.16 6.87 -1.34
CA GLY A 287 6.14 5.81 -2.33
C GLY A 287 5.08 6.08 -3.38
N GLY A 288 4.55 5.06 -4.00
CA GLY A 288 3.49 5.21 -4.99
C GLY A 288 2.51 4.04 -5.04
N CYS A 289 1.27 4.33 -5.40
CA CYS A 289 0.24 3.37 -5.70
C CYS A 289 -0.06 3.37 -7.21
N CYS A 290 -1.28 3.16 -7.62
CA CYS A 290 -1.66 2.95 -9.01
C CYS A 290 -1.06 4.02 -9.95
N GLY A 291 -0.39 3.56 -11.02
CA GLY A 291 0.26 4.40 -12.03
C GLY A 291 1.62 5.00 -11.65
N VAL A 292 2.04 4.90 -10.39
CA VAL A 292 3.38 5.32 -9.96
C VAL A 292 4.37 4.20 -10.22
N GLY A 293 5.24 4.40 -11.18
CA GLY A 293 6.21 3.40 -11.64
C GLY A 293 7.64 3.65 -11.16
N VAL A 294 8.54 2.94 -11.81
CA VAL A 294 9.98 2.94 -11.49
C VAL A 294 10.59 4.34 -11.59
N GLU A 295 10.18 5.15 -12.58
CA GLU A 295 10.75 6.48 -12.81
C GLU A 295 10.36 7.49 -11.71
N GLU A 296 9.11 7.41 -11.21
CA GLU A 296 8.64 8.22 -10.09
C GLU A 296 9.38 7.84 -8.80
N ILE A 297 9.52 6.54 -8.52
CA ILE A 297 10.27 6.05 -7.35
C ILE A 297 11.73 6.50 -7.42
N LYS A 298 12.35 6.45 -8.60
CA LYS A 298 13.70 6.96 -8.81
C LYS A 298 13.78 8.48 -8.55
N ALA A 299 12.81 9.23 -9.02
CA ALA A 299 12.76 10.68 -8.80
C ALA A 299 12.68 11.02 -7.30
N ILE A 300 11.78 10.38 -6.55
CA ILE A 300 11.61 10.65 -5.10
C ILE A 300 12.73 10.07 -4.23
N SER A 301 13.56 9.16 -4.76
CA SER A 301 14.67 8.56 -3.99
C SER A 301 15.69 9.58 -3.49
N ILE A 302 15.80 10.74 -4.12
CA ILE A 302 16.68 11.83 -3.69
C ILE A 302 16.23 12.54 -2.41
N LEU A 303 15.00 12.26 -1.91
CA LEU A 303 14.47 12.83 -0.67
C LEU A 303 15.09 12.19 0.58
N LYS A 304 15.77 11.06 0.44
CA LYS A 304 16.52 10.45 1.55
C LYS A 304 17.61 11.39 2.04
N LYS A 305 17.81 11.45 3.35
CA LYS A 305 18.99 12.10 3.89
C LYS A 305 20.20 11.30 3.42
N ASN A 306 21.22 12.00 2.88
CA ASN A 306 22.43 11.37 2.43
C ASN A 306 23.04 10.56 3.59
N GLN A 307 23.14 9.23 3.43
CA GLN A 307 23.79 8.32 4.38
C GLN A 307 25.33 8.35 4.29
N ASN A 308 25.87 9.32 3.53
CA ASN A 308 27.32 9.56 3.41
C ASN A 308 27.70 10.75 4.28
N ALA A 309 27.74 10.55 5.59
CA ALA A 309 28.46 11.37 6.55
C ALA A 309 29.05 10.43 7.61
#